data_eed5ec253589721a53adaf1d44217e62
#
_entry.id   eed5ec253589721a53adaf1d44217e62
#
_cell.length_a   1.000
_cell.length_b   1.000
_cell.length_c   1.000
_cell.angle_alpha   90.00
_cell.angle_beta   90.00
_cell.angle_gamma   90.00
#
_symmetry.space_group_name_H-M   'P 1'
#
loop_
_entity.id
_entity.type
_entity.pdbx_description
1 polymer ?
#
loop_
_entity_poly.entity_id
_entity_poly.type
_entity_poly.pdbx_seq_one_letter_code
_entity_poly.pdbx_strand_id
1 'polypeptide(L)'
;MRSSVRVLFVCLLVSLSVLTAPAQPGTTQAAVAQSFPSDDPVIRTIWDEGVERSQIYELGQVIMDLIGPRLTGSPGMARANDWSVAKYAEWGIEAYKEQYGTWRGWERGISHVDLISPRVRSLEGMAAAWSPATEGPVEAEVVILADAGNSVAFESWLPEVSGKFVLISRPETNCRPQDNVEWFARPETLARINEERRQAVAAWRQREENTGVDRQVLPERLEAAGAAGIIRSQWSAGWGVNKIFGTRAERAPVFDLSCEAYGLVFRLAENGQEPVLRVNAEARFLGEVPVFNTIARIPGSAQPEEFVILGGHYDSWDGSSGALDNGTGAVAVMEAMRILKAAVPNPRRTIIGALWNGEEQGLNGSRAFVEDHPEILDRTHVVFNSDHGTGPVTFIPMQGFAAAGGYFGDWLARVPSEYADQVTLEIPGSPESGGTDHASFLCAGVPAFSFHVGAGRSGEVSTSSNRWDTSIYTWHTNRDSFDKIIFEDLRDDAVMTAMLVYLASEDPEIMPRDRRMMTEGAEWPKCRPPARSSAESNR
;
A
#
# COMPACT_ATOMS: atom_id res chain seq x y z
N MET A 1 -60.61 21.60 56.18
CA MET A 1 -59.55 21.53 57.19
C MET A 1 -58.23 21.47 56.40
N ARG A 2 -57.48 22.55 56.36
CA ARG A 2 -56.20 22.68 55.66
C ARG A 2 -55.10 22.38 56.68
N SER A 3 -54.24 21.44 56.36
CA SER A 3 -53.05 21.17 57.17
C SER A 3 -51.81 21.51 56.32
N SER A 4 -51.08 22.55 56.78
CA SER A 4 -49.84 23.05 56.15
C SER A 4 -48.67 22.30 56.76
N VAL A 5 -47.88 21.65 55.89
CA VAL A 5 -46.56 21.05 56.24
C VAL A 5 -45.49 22.10 55.91
N ARG A 6 -44.80 22.59 56.94
CA ARG A 6 -43.61 23.43 56.80
C ARG A 6 -42.40 22.55 56.63
N VAL A 7 -41.72 22.68 55.45
CA VAL A 7 -40.42 22.09 55.22
C VAL A 7 -39.33 23.04 55.69
N LEU A 8 -38.53 22.60 56.64
CA LEU A 8 -37.36 23.31 57.14
C LEU A 8 -36.16 23.06 56.24
N PHE A 9 -35.68 24.11 55.59
CA PHE A 9 -34.40 24.04 54.85
C PHE A 9 -33.25 24.25 55.82
N VAL A 10 -32.42 23.23 56.02
CA VAL A 10 -31.13 23.34 56.72
C VAL A 10 -30.06 23.60 55.67
N CYS A 11 -29.53 24.80 55.60
CA CYS A 11 -28.35 25.13 54.80
C CYS A 11 -27.09 24.59 55.50
N LEU A 12 -26.49 23.54 54.94
CA LEU A 12 -25.16 23.11 55.35
C LEU A 12 -24.13 23.91 54.54
N LEU A 13 -23.44 24.83 55.18
CA LEU A 13 -22.28 25.53 54.67
C LEU A 13 -21.08 24.56 54.71
N VAL A 14 -20.72 24.00 53.55
CA VAL A 14 -19.45 23.28 53.39
C VAL A 14 -18.37 24.30 53.04
N SER A 15 -17.51 24.60 53.99
CA SER A 15 -16.31 25.40 53.80
C SER A 15 -15.27 24.56 53.02
N LEU A 16 -15.07 24.89 51.75
CA LEU A 16 -14.02 24.32 50.93
C LEU A 16 -12.67 24.93 51.34
N SER A 17 -11.89 24.21 52.13
CA SER A 17 -10.48 24.55 52.38
C SER A 17 -9.66 24.18 51.16
N VAL A 18 -9.27 25.16 50.38
CA VAL A 18 -8.31 25.00 49.29
C VAL A 18 -6.94 24.79 49.91
N LEU A 19 -6.50 23.53 49.96
CA LEU A 19 -5.10 23.18 50.24
C LEU A 19 -4.28 23.53 49.00
N THR A 20 -3.60 24.67 49.05
CA THR A 20 -2.54 24.99 48.08
C THR A 20 -1.34 24.07 48.33
N ALA A 21 -1.19 23.06 47.47
CA ALA A 21 0.05 22.30 47.43
C ALA A 21 1.19 23.24 46.96
N PRO A 22 2.38 23.18 47.60
CA PRO A 22 3.51 23.96 47.14
C PRO A 22 3.90 23.47 45.74
N ALA A 23 4.02 24.40 44.78
CA ALA A 23 4.54 24.15 43.48
C ALA A 23 5.97 23.60 43.65
N GLN A 24 6.17 22.36 43.25
CA GLN A 24 7.53 21.84 43.08
C GLN A 24 8.22 22.68 41.99
N PRO A 25 9.46 23.13 42.21
CA PRO A 25 10.24 23.75 41.16
C PRO A 25 10.38 22.73 40.02
N GLY A 26 9.78 23.02 38.87
CA GLY A 26 9.97 22.26 37.67
C GLY A 26 11.48 22.22 37.37
N THR A 27 12.07 21.08 37.55
CA THR A 27 13.34 20.76 36.89
C THR A 27 13.00 20.77 35.41
N THR A 28 13.23 21.88 34.72
CA THR A 28 13.52 21.90 33.31
C THR A 28 14.75 21.00 33.15
N GLN A 29 14.51 19.72 32.86
CA GLN A 29 15.53 18.91 32.23
C GLN A 29 15.88 19.67 30.96
N ALA A 30 17.02 20.38 30.98
CA ALA A 30 17.61 20.88 29.76
C ALA A 30 17.70 19.64 28.85
N ALA A 31 17.03 19.69 27.71
CA ALA A 31 17.24 18.70 26.68
C ALA A 31 18.75 18.62 26.51
N VAL A 32 19.34 17.50 26.90
CA VAL A 32 20.72 17.20 26.57
C VAL A 32 20.69 17.23 25.06
N ALA A 33 21.34 18.24 24.48
CA ALA A 33 21.54 18.27 23.04
C ALA A 33 22.23 16.93 22.74
N GLN A 34 21.52 16.02 22.08
CA GLN A 34 22.08 14.75 21.65
C GLN A 34 23.27 15.10 20.78
N SER A 35 24.48 14.83 21.27
CA SER A 35 25.67 15.05 20.46
C SER A 35 25.59 14.07 19.31
N PHE A 36 25.36 14.57 18.12
CA PHE A 36 25.30 13.76 16.90
C PHE A 36 26.63 12.98 16.76
N PRO A 37 26.63 11.64 16.68
CA PRO A 37 27.83 10.83 16.85
C PRO A 37 28.75 10.74 15.60
N SER A 38 28.45 11.45 14.51
CA SER A 38 29.26 11.40 13.28
C SER A 38 30.26 12.53 13.18
N ASP A 39 31.51 12.24 12.77
CA ASP A 39 32.52 13.24 12.40
C ASP A 39 32.38 13.72 10.96
N ASP A 40 31.57 13.08 10.13
CA ASP A 40 31.31 13.47 8.76
C ASP A 40 30.38 14.70 8.71
N PRO A 41 30.84 15.86 8.22
CA PRO A 41 30.04 17.08 8.20
C PRO A 41 28.84 16.99 7.26
N VAL A 42 28.90 16.17 6.21
CA VAL A 42 27.78 15.97 5.28
C VAL A 42 26.67 15.16 5.94
N ILE A 43 27.03 14.08 6.64
CA ILE A 43 26.06 13.29 7.41
C ILE A 43 25.36 14.14 8.47
N ARG A 44 26.07 15.07 9.13
CA ARG A 44 25.46 16.05 10.03
C ARG A 44 24.47 16.96 9.32
N THR A 45 24.82 17.45 8.13
CA THR A 45 23.91 18.29 7.35
C THR A 45 22.68 17.51 6.91
N ILE A 46 22.83 16.25 6.50
CA ILE A 46 21.69 15.36 6.17
C ILE A 46 20.77 15.21 7.39
N TRP A 47 21.35 15.00 8.57
CA TRP A 47 20.60 14.92 9.81
C TRP A 47 19.81 16.21 10.08
N ASP A 48 20.49 17.35 10.07
CA ASP A 48 19.88 18.66 10.36
C ASP A 48 18.74 18.97 9.36
N GLU A 49 18.94 18.64 8.08
CA GLU A 49 17.92 18.84 7.05
C GLU A 49 16.72 17.90 7.25
N GLY A 50 16.96 16.66 7.60
CA GLY A 50 15.92 15.66 7.70
C GLY A 50 15.18 15.67 9.04
N VAL A 51 15.86 15.97 10.16
CA VAL A 51 15.25 15.96 11.50
C VAL A 51 14.68 17.33 11.86
N GLU A 52 15.45 18.41 11.67
CA GLU A 52 15.07 19.76 12.09
C GLU A 52 14.20 20.49 11.06
N ARG A 53 14.34 20.14 9.78
CA ARG A 53 13.67 20.80 8.64
C ARG A 53 12.88 19.82 7.77
N SER A 54 12.41 18.73 8.35
CA SER A 54 11.62 17.70 7.66
C SER A 54 10.35 18.27 7.03
N GLN A 55 10.06 17.86 5.80
CA GLN A 55 8.82 18.16 5.09
C GLN A 55 7.91 16.94 4.95
N ILE A 56 8.21 15.86 5.66
CA ILE A 56 7.49 14.57 5.57
C ILE A 56 5.98 14.73 5.78
N TYR A 57 5.58 15.52 6.78
CA TYR A 57 4.16 15.71 7.11
C TYR A 57 3.42 16.45 5.98
N GLU A 58 3.99 17.55 5.52
CA GLU A 58 3.40 18.37 4.45
C GLU A 58 3.34 17.61 3.12
N LEU A 59 4.39 16.86 2.78
CA LEU A 59 4.42 16.02 1.58
C LEU A 59 3.35 14.92 1.68
N GLY A 60 3.29 14.23 2.81
CA GLY A 60 2.30 13.19 3.07
C GLY A 60 0.87 13.72 3.00
N GLN A 61 0.60 14.87 3.64
CA GLN A 61 -0.72 15.48 3.64
C GLN A 61 -1.19 15.84 2.22
N VAL A 62 -0.31 16.37 1.38
CA VAL A 62 -0.67 16.70 0.00
C VAL A 62 -0.91 15.43 -0.82
N ILE A 63 -0.05 14.43 -0.72
CA ILE A 63 -0.16 13.20 -1.52
C ILE A 63 -1.40 12.39 -1.10
N MET A 64 -1.63 12.20 0.20
CA MET A 64 -2.67 11.30 0.68
C MET A 64 -4.04 11.98 0.84
N ASP A 65 -4.08 13.23 1.35
CA ASP A 65 -5.36 13.90 1.63
C ASP A 65 -5.82 14.80 0.49
N LEU A 66 -4.91 15.58 -0.11
CA LEU A 66 -5.30 16.54 -1.15
C LEU A 66 -5.41 15.88 -2.53
N ILE A 67 -4.44 15.04 -2.91
CA ILE A 67 -4.46 14.29 -4.17
C ILE A 67 -5.30 13.03 -4.00
N GLY A 68 -5.03 12.26 -2.95
CA GLY A 68 -5.74 11.03 -2.60
C GLY A 68 -5.30 9.82 -3.43
N PRO A 69 -6.22 8.92 -3.81
CA PRO A 69 -5.89 7.73 -4.57
C PRO A 69 -5.19 8.03 -5.88
N ARG A 70 -4.17 7.23 -6.17
CA ARG A 70 -3.29 7.40 -7.34
C ARG A 70 -3.34 6.19 -8.28
N LEU A 71 -4.56 5.70 -8.54
CA LEU A 71 -4.76 4.56 -9.43
C LEU A 71 -4.15 4.84 -10.82
N THR A 72 -3.42 3.89 -11.37
CA THR A 72 -2.84 3.99 -12.72
C THR A 72 -3.91 4.34 -13.75
N GLY A 73 -3.66 5.41 -14.54
CA GLY A 73 -4.61 5.94 -15.51
C GLY A 73 -5.70 6.83 -14.92
N SER A 74 -5.67 7.16 -13.63
CA SER A 74 -6.63 8.08 -13.01
C SER A 74 -6.17 9.54 -13.08
N PRO A 75 -7.11 10.50 -12.98
CA PRO A 75 -6.76 11.91 -12.79
C PRO A 75 -5.99 12.18 -11.50
N GLY A 76 -6.17 11.34 -10.46
CA GLY A 76 -5.40 11.39 -9.22
C GLY A 76 -3.92 11.18 -9.48
N MET A 77 -3.57 10.10 -10.20
CA MET A 77 -2.19 9.81 -10.57
C MET A 77 -1.57 10.90 -11.46
N ALA A 78 -2.33 11.42 -12.43
CA ALA A 78 -1.86 12.50 -13.28
C ALA A 78 -1.52 13.77 -12.46
N ARG A 79 -2.39 14.16 -11.51
CA ARG A 79 -2.13 15.27 -10.58
C ARG A 79 -0.91 15.02 -9.71
N ALA A 80 -0.71 13.80 -9.23
CA ALA A 80 0.44 13.41 -8.42
C ALA A 80 1.75 13.61 -9.18
N ASN A 81 1.83 13.14 -10.43
CA ASN A 81 2.99 13.35 -11.29
C ASN A 81 3.27 14.85 -11.54
N ASP A 82 2.23 15.65 -11.86
CA ASP A 82 2.40 17.07 -12.12
C ASP A 82 2.87 17.82 -10.86
N TRP A 83 2.31 17.48 -9.71
CA TRP A 83 2.67 18.09 -8.43
C TRP A 83 4.10 17.72 -8.01
N SER A 84 4.52 16.45 -8.13
CA SER A 84 5.87 16.04 -7.75
C SER A 84 6.95 16.70 -8.62
N VAL A 85 6.73 16.84 -9.94
CA VAL A 85 7.65 17.58 -10.83
C VAL A 85 7.76 19.04 -10.38
N ALA A 86 6.63 19.71 -10.09
CA ALA A 86 6.63 21.08 -9.61
C ALA A 86 7.35 21.21 -8.25
N LYS A 87 7.13 20.24 -7.34
CA LYS A 87 7.76 20.24 -6.02
C LYS A 87 9.28 20.05 -6.09
N TYR A 88 9.77 19.16 -6.94
CA TYR A 88 11.20 19.04 -7.21
C TYR A 88 11.80 20.33 -7.78
N ALA A 89 11.09 21.01 -8.69
CA ALA A 89 11.53 22.29 -9.23
C ALA A 89 11.65 23.38 -8.15
N GLU A 90 10.74 23.42 -7.17
CA GLU A 90 10.83 24.32 -6.00
C GLU A 90 12.12 24.09 -5.20
N TRP A 91 12.60 22.86 -5.10
CA TRP A 91 13.87 22.53 -4.45
C TRP A 91 15.10 22.71 -5.35
N GLY A 92 14.91 23.15 -6.60
CA GLY A 92 15.99 23.30 -7.58
C GLY A 92 16.54 21.96 -8.07
N ILE A 93 15.71 20.92 -8.07
CA ILE A 93 16.01 19.60 -8.62
C ILE A 93 15.34 19.51 -9.99
N GLU A 94 16.12 19.12 -11.01
CA GLU A 94 15.56 18.82 -12.33
C GLU A 94 14.69 17.57 -12.26
N ALA A 95 13.44 17.67 -12.72
CA ALA A 95 12.52 16.56 -12.77
C ALA A 95 11.59 16.62 -13.98
N TYR A 96 11.17 15.46 -14.47
CA TYR A 96 10.28 15.33 -15.62
C TYR A 96 9.39 14.11 -15.52
N LYS A 97 8.31 14.11 -16.30
CA LYS A 97 7.45 12.95 -16.51
C LYS A 97 7.97 12.14 -17.68
N GLU A 98 8.27 10.87 -17.45
CA GLU A 98 8.70 9.92 -18.47
C GLU A 98 7.54 9.01 -18.84
N GLN A 99 7.02 9.18 -20.06
CA GLN A 99 5.93 8.35 -20.54
C GLN A 99 6.44 6.94 -20.85
N TYR A 100 5.87 5.92 -20.20
CA TYR A 100 6.22 4.53 -20.46
C TYR A 100 5.14 3.74 -21.24
N GLY A 101 3.94 4.32 -21.38
CA GLY A 101 2.85 3.66 -22.09
C GLY A 101 1.54 4.43 -22.02
N THR A 102 0.43 3.71 -22.21
CA THR A 102 -0.94 4.16 -22.01
C THR A 102 -1.69 3.19 -21.12
N TRP A 103 -2.76 3.64 -20.50
CA TRP A 103 -3.61 2.79 -19.66
C TRP A 103 -5.06 3.20 -19.77
N ARG A 104 -6.00 2.27 -19.48
CA ARG A 104 -7.41 2.61 -19.42
C ARG A 104 -7.67 3.68 -18.37
N GLY A 105 -8.05 4.85 -18.80
CA GLY A 105 -8.35 5.99 -17.94
C GLY A 105 -9.68 5.80 -17.23
N TRP A 106 -9.71 6.08 -15.92
CA TRP A 106 -10.92 5.93 -15.11
C TRP A 106 -10.92 6.90 -13.93
N GLU A 107 -12.08 7.42 -13.62
CA GLU A 107 -12.31 8.33 -12.52
C GLU A 107 -13.48 7.84 -11.68
N ARG A 108 -13.27 7.70 -10.38
CA ARG A 108 -14.29 7.35 -9.40
C ARG A 108 -15.15 8.55 -9.06
N GLY A 109 -16.48 8.37 -9.02
CA GLY A 109 -17.43 9.30 -8.42
C GLY A 109 -18.03 8.76 -7.11
N ILE A 110 -19.12 9.35 -6.68
CA ILE A 110 -19.85 8.92 -5.48
C ILE A 110 -20.57 7.60 -5.75
N SER A 111 -20.56 6.70 -4.76
CA SER A 111 -21.28 5.43 -4.87
C SER A 111 -21.93 5.03 -3.55
N HIS A 112 -23.11 4.39 -3.67
CA HIS A 112 -23.91 3.91 -2.54
C HIS A 112 -24.49 2.53 -2.82
N VAL A 113 -24.57 1.72 -1.77
CA VAL A 113 -25.29 0.45 -1.77
C VAL A 113 -26.20 0.41 -0.57
N ASP A 114 -27.49 0.23 -0.79
CA ASP A 114 -28.50 0.15 0.26
C ASP A 114 -29.26 -1.18 0.18
N LEU A 115 -29.53 -1.80 1.32
CA LEU A 115 -30.54 -2.83 1.44
C LEU A 115 -31.90 -2.15 1.53
N ILE A 116 -32.84 -2.50 0.66
CA ILE A 116 -34.19 -1.92 0.60
C ILE A 116 -35.23 -2.86 1.22
N SER A 117 -35.12 -4.15 0.95
CA SER A 117 -35.98 -5.20 1.49
C SER A 117 -35.12 -6.31 2.11
N PRO A 118 -35.54 -6.96 3.22
CA PRO A 118 -36.82 -6.79 3.95
C PRO A 118 -36.82 -5.60 4.93
N ARG A 119 -35.75 -4.84 5.02
CA ARG A 119 -35.63 -3.60 5.83
C ARG A 119 -34.61 -2.66 5.23
N VAL A 120 -34.81 -1.35 5.41
CA VAL A 120 -33.88 -0.36 4.92
C VAL A 120 -32.61 -0.30 5.78
N ARG A 121 -31.46 -0.32 5.11
CA ARG A 121 -30.14 -0.11 5.73
C ARG A 121 -29.12 0.29 4.67
N SER A 122 -28.36 1.37 4.90
CA SER A 122 -27.15 1.65 4.12
C SER A 122 -26.07 0.61 4.45
N LEU A 123 -25.46 0.07 3.42
CA LEU A 123 -24.43 -0.96 3.51
C LEU A 123 -23.05 -0.30 3.37
N GLU A 124 -22.11 -0.73 4.17
CA GLU A 124 -20.72 -0.33 4.02
C GLU A 124 -20.11 -1.07 2.83
N GLY A 125 -19.71 -0.32 1.81
CA GLY A 125 -19.13 -0.88 0.60
C GLY A 125 -18.64 0.19 -0.36
N MET A 126 -17.90 -0.25 -1.37
CA MET A 126 -17.25 0.60 -2.34
C MET A 126 -17.24 -0.09 -3.71
N ALA A 127 -17.39 0.69 -4.78
CA ALA A 127 -17.20 0.17 -6.13
C ALA A 127 -15.74 -0.26 -6.35
N ALA A 128 -15.52 -1.32 -7.11
CA ALA A 128 -14.18 -1.75 -7.52
C ALA A 128 -13.52 -0.69 -8.41
N ALA A 129 -12.19 -0.67 -8.47
CA ALA A 129 -11.46 0.12 -9.46
C ALA A 129 -11.89 -0.30 -10.88
N TRP A 130 -12.00 0.67 -11.78
CA TRP A 130 -12.50 0.48 -13.16
C TRP A 130 -13.90 -0.12 -13.26
N SER A 131 -14.70 -0.06 -12.21
CA SER A 131 -16.12 -0.43 -12.27
C SER A 131 -16.91 0.61 -13.08
N PRO A 132 -17.86 0.19 -13.93
CA PRO A 132 -18.74 1.13 -14.64
C PRO A 132 -19.70 1.84 -13.69
N ALA A 133 -20.20 2.99 -14.13
CA ALA A 133 -21.30 3.71 -13.49
C ALA A 133 -22.63 3.00 -13.69
N THR A 134 -23.64 3.39 -12.91
CA THR A 134 -25.04 3.09 -13.17
C THR A 134 -25.74 4.27 -13.85
N GLU A 135 -26.78 4.04 -14.65
CA GLU A 135 -27.62 5.11 -15.24
C GLU A 135 -28.61 5.71 -14.21
N GLY A 136 -28.18 5.87 -12.98
CA GLY A 136 -29.00 6.24 -11.84
C GLY A 136 -29.17 5.07 -10.89
N PRO A 137 -29.96 5.20 -9.81
CA PRO A 137 -30.17 4.12 -8.85
C PRO A 137 -30.81 2.89 -9.49
N VAL A 138 -30.19 1.74 -9.35
CA VAL A 138 -30.69 0.43 -9.81
C VAL A 138 -31.17 -0.36 -8.60
N GLU A 139 -32.44 -0.79 -8.62
CA GLU A 139 -33.00 -1.68 -7.61
C GLU A 139 -33.21 -3.07 -8.20
N ALA A 140 -32.68 -4.09 -7.54
CA ALA A 140 -32.83 -5.47 -7.99
C ALA A 140 -32.73 -6.47 -6.81
N GLU A 141 -33.33 -7.63 -7.02
CA GLU A 141 -33.14 -8.79 -6.15
C GLU A 141 -31.70 -9.31 -6.18
N VAL A 142 -31.36 -10.05 -5.15
CA VAL A 142 -30.02 -10.65 -5.01
C VAL A 142 -30.11 -12.15 -5.22
N VAL A 143 -29.14 -12.69 -5.96
CA VAL A 143 -28.94 -14.12 -6.12
C VAL A 143 -27.50 -14.49 -5.71
N ILE A 144 -27.33 -15.67 -5.12
CA ILE A 144 -26.01 -16.22 -4.78
C ILE A 144 -25.49 -17.00 -5.98
N LEU A 145 -24.17 -16.88 -6.27
CA LEU A 145 -23.50 -17.73 -7.26
C LEU A 145 -23.89 -19.20 -7.06
N ALA A 146 -24.29 -19.87 -8.12
CA ALA A 146 -24.80 -21.25 -8.02
C ALA A 146 -23.77 -22.20 -7.41
N ASP A 147 -24.24 -23.13 -6.60
CA ASP A 147 -23.48 -24.32 -6.22
C ASP A 147 -23.64 -25.38 -7.31
N ALA A 148 -23.04 -25.09 -8.47
CA ALA A 148 -23.14 -25.96 -9.63
C ALA A 148 -22.17 -27.16 -9.48
N GLY A 149 -22.60 -28.33 -9.90
CA GLY A 149 -21.75 -29.54 -9.84
C GLY A 149 -20.63 -29.54 -10.91
N ASN A 150 -20.78 -28.73 -11.96
CA ASN A 150 -19.84 -28.57 -13.07
C ASN A 150 -20.21 -27.36 -13.94
N SER A 151 -19.38 -27.05 -14.94
CA SER A 151 -19.56 -25.92 -15.85
C SER A 151 -20.87 -25.99 -16.68
N VAL A 152 -21.35 -27.17 -17.04
CA VAL A 152 -22.62 -27.33 -17.78
C VAL A 152 -23.81 -26.92 -16.91
N ALA A 153 -23.81 -27.31 -15.64
CA ALA A 153 -24.83 -26.90 -14.68
C ALA A 153 -24.76 -25.39 -14.40
N PHE A 154 -23.55 -24.83 -14.32
CA PHE A 154 -23.35 -23.38 -14.19
C PHE A 154 -23.92 -22.62 -15.39
N GLU A 155 -23.61 -23.03 -16.63
CA GLU A 155 -24.17 -22.43 -17.84
C GLU A 155 -25.71 -22.51 -17.88
N SER A 156 -26.29 -23.60 -17.38
CA SER A 156 -27.76 -23.75 -17.30
C SER A 156 -28.39 -22.83 -16.26
N TRP A 157 -27.65 -22.43 -15.23
CA TRP A 157 -28.10 -21.50 -14.20
C TRP A 157 -27.97 -20.03 -14.63
N LEU A 158 -27.03 -19.67 -15.50
CA LEU A 158 -26.73 -18.28 -15.87
C LEU A 158 -27.97 -17.43 -16.23
N PRO A 159 -29.04 -17.93 -16.89
CA PRO A 159 -30.24 -17.13 -17.13
C PRO A 159 -30.91 -16.57 -15.87
N GLU A 160 -30.70 -17.18 -14.70
CA GLU A 160 -31.28 -16.75 -13.43
C GLU A 160 -30.69 -15.43 -12.91
N VAL A 161 -29.51 -15.01 -13.43
CA VAL A 161 -28.85 -13.77 -12.99
C VAL A 161 -29.39 -12.53 -13.69
N SER A 162 -30.17 -12.69 -14.77
CA SER A 162 -30.67 -11.57 -15.56
C SER A 162 -31.45 -10.58 -14.71
N GLY A 163 -31.02 -9.32 -14.69
CA GLY A 163 -31.62 -8.24 -13.91
C GLY A 163 -31.43 -8.33 -12.40
N LYS A 164 -30.51 -9.19 -11.90
CA LYS A 164 -30.28 -9.37 -10.47
C LYS A 164 -28.83 -8.98 -10.08
N PHE A 165 -28.64 -8.65 -8.81
CA PHE A 165 -27.31 -8.56 -8.21
C PHE A 165 -26.81 -9.96 -7.83
N VAL A 166 -25.56 -10.28 -8.18
CA VAL A 166 -24.98 -11.60 -7.94
C VAL A 166 -23.92 -11.54 -6.85
N LEU A 167 -24.10 -12.30 -5.78
CA LEU A 167 -23.11 -12.49 -4.72
C LEU A 167 -22.07 -13.53 -5.16
N ILE A 168 -20.80 -13.13 -5.27
CA ILE A 168 -19.73 -14.00 -5.80
C ILE A 168 -18.63 -14.33 -4.81
N SER A 169 -18.73 -13.90 -3.57
CA SER A 169 -17.75 -14.20 -2.53
C SER A 169 -18.31 -15.15 -1.48
N ARG A 170 -17.41 -15.89 -0.85
CA ARG A 170 -17.74 -16.69 0.32
C ARG A 170 -18.17 -15.77 1.49
N PRO A 171 -19.29 -16.05 2.16
CA PRO A 171 -19.59 -15.37 3.41
C PRO A 171 -18.62 -15.83 4.50
N GLU A 172 -18.16 -14.93 5.34
CA GLU A 172 -17.41 -15.29 6.54
C GLU A 172 -18.35 -15.88 7.60
N THR A 173 -17.89 -16.91 8.34
CA THR A 173 -18.65 -17.50 9.46
C THR A 173 -18.84 -16.49 10.59
N ASN A 174 -17.88 -15.59 10.76
CA ASN A 174 -17.97 -14.39 11.60
C ASN A 174 -16.98 -13.34 11.11
N CYS A 175 -17.27 -12.08 11.36
CA CYS A 175 -16.46 -10.92 10.93
C CYS A 175 -15.53 -10.39 12.05
N ARG A 176 -15.21 -11.23 13.04
CA ARG A 176 -14.26 -10.85 14.09
C ARG A 176 -12.81 -11.07 13.62
N PRO A 177 -11.90 -10.14 13.86
CA PRO A 177 -10.48 -10.37 13.71
C PRO A 177 -10.02 -11.60 14.51
N GLN A 178 -8.97 -12.26 14.05
CA GLN A 178 -8.49 -13.49 14.66
C GLN A 178 -8.09 -13.32 16.13
N ASP A 179 -7.34 -12.26 16.46
CA ASP A 179 -6.94 -11.89 17.81
C ASP A 179 -8.15 -11.67 18.74
N ASN A 180 -9.20 -11.04 18.22
CA ASN A 180 -10.43 -10.82 18.97
C ASN A 180 -11.18 -12.14 19.23
N VAL A 181 -11.20 -13.05 18.27
CA VAL A 181 -11.77 -14.39 18.48
C VAL A 181 -10.97 -15.15 19.53
N GLU A 182 -9.64 -15.12 19.45
CA GLU A 182 -8.73 -15.76 20.41
C GLU A 182 -8.92 -15.23 21.82
N TRP A 183 -9.15 -13.93 21.97
CA TRP A 183 -9.37 -13.30 23.25
C TRP A 183 -10.67 -13.75 23.96
N PHE A 184 -11.75 -13.95 23.19
CA PHE A 184 -13.09 -14.19 23.76
C PHE A 184 -13.59 -15.63 23.64
N ALA A 185 -13.08 -16.41 22.70
CA ALA A 185 -13.52 -17.78 22.48
C ALA A 185 -12.82 -18.76 23.43
N ARG A 186 -13.55 -19.79 23.85
CA ARG A 186 -12.92 -20.96 24.50
C ARG A 186 -12.05 -21.70 23.48
N PRO A 187 -10.97 -22.38 23.90
CA PRO A 187 -10.08 -23.11 22.99
C PRO A 187 -10.78 -24.05 22.02
N GLU A 188 -11.76 -24.83 22.50
CA GLU A 188 -12.53 -25.74 21.66
C GLU A 188 -13.44 -25.01 20.67
N THR A 189 -13.96 -23.82 21.05
CA THR A 189 -14.75 -22.97 20.16
C THR A 189 -13.87 -22.36 19.09
N LEU A 190 -12.68 -21.88 19.45
CA LEU A 190 -11.70 -21.34 18.51
C LEU A 190 -11.28 -22.41 17.48
N ALA A 191 -10.96 -23.62 17.95
CA ALA A 191 -10.60 -24.73 17.06
C ALA A 191 -11.74 -25.05 16.07
N ARG A 192 -12.99 -25.07 16.54
CA ARG A 192 -14.17 -25.30 15.70
C ARG A 192 -14.34 -24.16 14.66
N ILE A 193 -14.25 -22.90 15.08
CA ILE A 193 -14.36 -21.74 14.16
C ILE A 193 -13.30 -21.83 13.07
N ASN A 194 -12.07 -22.15 13.43
CA ASN A 194 -10.98 -22.26 12.47
C ASN A 194 -11.19 -23.42 11.48
N GLU A 195 -11.74 -24.55 11.96
CA GLU A 195 -12.10 -25.68 11.10
C GLU A 195 -13.24 -25.32 10.15
N GLU A 196 -14.33 -24.75 10.65
CA GLU A 196 -15.46 -24.28 9.85
C GLU A 196 -15.02 -23.29 8.76
N ARG A 197 -14.10 -22.37 9.10
CA ARG A 197 -13.52 -21.41 8.15
C ARG A 197 -12.73 -22.14 7.04
N ARG A 198 -11.87 -23.11 7.39
CA ARG A 198 -11.13 -23.91 6.40
C ARG A 198 -12.07 -24.67 5.45
N GLN A 199 -13.08 -25.32 6.01
CA GLN A 199 -14.09 -26.06 5.22
C GLN A 199 -14.88 -25.14 4.30
N ALA A 200 -15.31 -23.97 4.78
CA ALA A 200 -16.02 -22.99 3.98
C ALA A 200 -15.15 -22.45 2.83
N VAL A 201 -13.85 -22.21 3.06
CA VAL A 201 -12.90 -21.82 2.02
C VAL A 201 -12.78 -22.91 0.95
N ALA A 202 -12.62 -24.16 1.34
CA ALA A 202 -12.50 -25.28 0.42
C ALA A 202 -13.79 -25.48 -0.42
N ALA A 203 -14.95 -25.43 0.23
CA ALA A 203 -16.24 -25.57 -0.44
C ALA A 203 -16.50 -24.42 -1.43
N TRP A 204 -16.15 -23.18 -1.06
CA TRP A 204 -16.33 -22.04 -1.97
C TRP A 204 -15.38 -22.11 -3.17
N ARG A 205 -14.12 -22.49 -2.94
CA ARG A 205 -13.16 -22.72 -4.04
C ARG A 205 -13.68 -23.76 -5.02
N GLN A 206 -14.23 -24.87 -4.53
CA GLN A 206 -14.83 -25.88 -5.39
C GLN A 206 -16.03 -25.35 -6.18
N ARG A 207 -16.86 -24.49 -5.57
CA ARG A 207 -17.98 -23.81 -6.24
C ARG A 207 -17.47 -22.92 -7.38
N GLU A 208 -16.41 -22.13 -7.15
CA GLU A 208 -15.78 -21.29 -8.18
C GLU A 208 -15.18 -22.16 -9.31
N GLU A 209 -14.43 -23.21 -8.99
CA GLU A 209 -13.85 -24.14 -9.97
C GLU A 209 -14.92 -24.83 -10.82
N ASN A 210 -16.04 -25.21 -10.23
CA ASN A 210 -17.16 -25.82 -10.92
C ASN A 210 -17.82 -24.91 -11.97
N THR A 211 -17.65 -23.59 -11.89
CA THR A 211 -18.11 -22.68 -12.94
C THR A 211 -17.38 -22.91 -14.26
N GLY A 212 -16.15 -23.43 -14.23
CA GLY A 212 -15.27 -23.54 -15.40
C GLY A 212 -14.77 -22.19 -15.92
N VAL A 213 -14.99 -21.10 -15.15
CA VAL A 213 -14.61 -19.74 -15.49
C VAL A 213 -13.53 -19.27 -14.51
N ASP A 214 -12.47 -18.62 -15.03
CA ASP A 214 -11.48 -17.99 -14.17
C ASP A 214 -12.14 -16.95 -13.26
N ARG A 215 -11.73 -16.92 -11.99
CA ARG A 215 -12.29 -16.00 -10.99
C ARG A 215 -12.19 -14.53 -11.39
N GLN A 216 -11.11 -14.16 -12.09
CA GLN A 216 -10.90 -12.78 -12.54
C GLN A 216 -11.85 -12.40 -13.69
N VAL A 217 -12.32 -13.36 -14.47
CA VAL A 217 -13.22 -13.19 -15.63
C VAL A 217 -14.69 -13.46 -15.26
N LEU A 218 -14.95 -14.02 -14.07
CA LEU A 218 -16.31 -14.33 -13.64
C LEU A 218 -17.26 -13.12 -13.64
N PRO A 219 -16.87 -11.90 -13.23
CA PRO A 219 -17.71 -10.71 -13.33
C PRO A 219 -18.18 -10.42 -14.76
N GLU A 220 -17.29 -10.51 -15.75
CA GLU A 220 -17.61 -10.31 -17.18
C GLU A 220 -18.58 -11.39 -17.69
N ARG A 221 -18.41 -12.64 -17.22
CA ARG A 221 -19.31 -13.73 -17.61
C ARG A 221 -20.72 -13.54 -17.09
N LEU A 222 -20.86 -13.05 -15.85
CA LEU A 222 -22.15 -12.71 -15.23
C LEU A 222 -22.78 -11.48 -15.89
N GLU A 223 -21.97 -10.46 -16.19
CA GLU A 223 -22.40 -9.29 -16.97
C GLU A 223 -22.97 -9.70 -18.32
N ALA A 224 -22.28 -10.60 -19.05
CA ALA A 224 -22.73 -11.08 -20.34
C ALA A 224 -24.05 -11.87 -20.24
N ALA A 225 -24.35 -12.45 -19.08
CA ALA A 225 -25.64 -13.11 -18.79
C ALA A 225 -26.74 -12.13 -18.34
N GLY A 226 -26.45 -10.82 -18.27
CA GLY A 226 -27.43 -9.79 -17.94
C GLY A 226 -27.56 -9.47 -16.45
N ALA A 227 -26.57 -9.77 -15.62
CA ALA A 227 -26.56 -9.36 -14.21
C ALA A 227 -26.69 -7.83 -14.10
N ALA A 228 -27.50 -7.35 -13.15
CA ALA A 228 -27.64 -5.92 -12.85
C ALA A 228 -26.39 -5.34 -12.16
N GLY A 229 -25.58 -6.20 -11.53
CA GLY A 229 -24.31 -5.87 -10.91
C GLY A 229 -23.77 -7.07 -10.13
N ILE A 230 -22.51 -6.95 -9.72
CA ILE A 230 -21.79 -8.00 -9.01
C ILE A 230 -21.42 -7.48 -7.61
N ILE A 231 -21.72 -8.25 -6.60
CA ILE A 231 -21.42 -7.93 -5.21
C ILE A 231 -20.44 -8.97 -4.66
N ARG A 232 -19.32 -8.49 -4.16
CA ARG A 232 -18.29 -9.32 -3.55
C ARG A 232 -17.89 -8.79 -2.18
N SER A 233 -17.10 -9.54 -1.45
CA SER A 233 -16.43 -9.11 -0.23
C SER A 233 -15.03 -9.71 -0.21
N GLN A 234 -14.04 -8.84 -0.06
CA GLN A 234 -12.64 -9.22 0.06
C GLN A 234 -12.13 -8.82 1.45
N TRP A 235 -12.80 -9.36 2.47
CA TRP A 235 -12.49 -9.07 3.86
C TRP A 235 -11.02 -9.38 4.20
N SER A 236 -10.35 -8.40 4.80
CA SER A 236 -8.94 -8.49 5.21
C SER A 236 -8.80 -8.66 6.73
N ALA A 237 -9.63 -9.49 7.32
CA ALA A 237 -9.59 -9.93 8.72
C ALA A 237 -9.65 -8.83 9.80
N GLY A 238 -9.95 -7.57 9.44
CA GLY A 238 -10.16 -6.45 10.35
C GLY A 238 -11.63 -5.98 10.42
N TRP A 239 -11.99 -5.16 11.39
CA TRP A 239 -13.31 -4.56 11.52
C TRP A 239 -13.59 -3.59 10.36
N GLY A 240 -14.50 -3.97 9.45
CA GLY A 240 -14.82 -3.16 8.27
C GLY A 240 -13.67 -2.98 7.29
N VAL A 241 -12.64 -3.83 7.36
CA VAL A 241 -11.47 -3.77 6.46
C VAL A 241 -11.70 -4.65 5.25
N ASN A 242 -11.69 -4.04 4.07
CA ASN A 242 -11.89 -4.72 2.79
C ASN A 242 -10.80 -4.34 1.81
N LYS A 243 -10.26 -5.33 1.10
CA LYS A 243 -9.37 -5.07 -0.04
C LYS A 243 -10.20 -4.59 -1.22
N ILE A 244 -9.71 -3.58 -1.92
CA ILE A 244 -10.39 -2.97 -3.06
C ILE A 244 -9.50 -3.13 -4.29
N PHE A 245 -9.83 -4.10 -5.12
CA PHE A 245 -9.15 -4.33 -6.40
C PHE A 245 -10.02 -3.90 -7.59
N GLY A 246 -9.46 -4.06 -8.77
CA GLY A 246 -10.11 -3.73 -10.02
C GLY A 246 -11.15 -4.76 -10.49
N THR A 247 -11.82 -4.39 -11.57
CA THR A 247 -12.68 -5.27 -12.38
C THR A 247 -12.47 -5.01 -13.86
N ARG A 248 -12.83 -6.00 -14.68
CA ARG A 248 -12.89 -5.88 -16.14
C ARG A 248 -14.31 -5.73 -16.67
N ALA A 249 -15.33 -5.85 -15.80
CA ALA A 249 -16.72 -5.61 -16.18
C ALA A 249 -16.88 -4.19 -16.73
N GLU A 250 -17.61 -4.02 -17.84
CA GLU A 250 -17.75 -2.75 -18.56
C GLU A 250 -19.15 -2.14 -18.45
N ARG A 251 -20.14 -2.93 -18.05
CA ARG A 251 -21.56 -2.53 -18.00
C ARG A 251 -22.22 -2.77 -16.65
N ALA A 252 -21.84 -3.85 -15.96
CA ALA A 252 -22.38 -4.21 -14.66
C ALA A 252 -21.47 -3.70 -13.55
N PRO A 253 -21.92 -2.83 -12.64
CA PRO A 253 -21.10 -2.33 -11.54
C PRO A 253 -20.68 -3.46 -10.62
N VAL A 254 -19.43 -3.39 -10.13
CA VAL A 254 -18.86 -4.34 -9.17
C VAL A 254 -18.59 -3.64 -7.86
N PHE A 255 -19.13 -4.17 -6.76
CA PHE A 255 -18.98 -3.61 -5.42
C PHE A 255 -18.34 -4.59 -4.46
N ASP A 256 -17.42 -4.11 -3.66
CA ASP A 256 -16.89 -4.77 -2.48
C ASP A 256 -17.63 -4.28 -1.23
N LEU A 257 -18.39 -5.16 -0.56
CA LEU A 257 -19.05 -4.86 0.71
C LEU A 257 -18.19 -5.31 1.89
N SER A 258 -18.30 -4.61 3.01
CA SER A 258 -17.71 -5.08 4.27
C SER A 258 -18.21 -6.49 4.62
N CYS A 259 -17.41 -7.22 5.41
CA CYS A 259 -17.78 -8.56 5.87
C CYS A 259 -19.19 -8.59 6.48
N GLU A 260 -19.50 -7.60 7.31
CA GLU A 260 -20.78 -7.50 8.03
C GLU A 260 -21.94 -7.22 7.06
N ALA A 261 -21.75 -6.30 6.11
CA ALA A 261 -22.77 -5.95 5.13
C ALA A 261 -23.02 -7.10 4.15
N TYR A 262 -21.95 -7.69 3.62
CA TYR A 262 -22.02 -8.84 2.72
C TYR A 262 -22.69 -10.03 3.39
N GLY A 263 -22.24 -10.40 4.60
CA GLY A 263 -22.79 -11.51 5.37
C GLY A 263 -24.28 -11.33 5.71
N LEU A 264 -24.73 -10.09 5.95
CA LEU A 264 -26.16 -9.79 6.14
C LEU A 264 -26.95 -10.13 4.86
N VAL A 265 -26.53 -9.58 3.71
CA VAL A 265 -27.22 -9.80 2.43
C VAL A 265 -27.22 -11.28 2.05
N PHE A 266 -26.06 -11.95 2.22
CA PHE A 266 -25.91 -13.37 1.92
C PHE A 266 -26.88 -14.23 2.74
N ARG A 267 -26.95 -14.04 4.06
CA ARG A 267 -27.87 -14.80 4.93
C ARG A 267 -29.34 -14.56 4.59
N LEU A 268 -29.72 -13.34 4.20
CA LEU A 268 -31.08 -13.04 3.74
C LEU A 268 -31.40 -13.83 2.45
N ALA A 269 -30.48 -13.84 1.49
CA ALA A 269 -30.66 -14.57 0.23
C ALA A 269 -30.68 -16.09 0.47
N GLU A 270 -29.74 -16.63 1.26
CA GLU A 270 -29.63 -18.04 1.58
C GLU A 270 -30.87 -18.59 2.30
N ASN A 271 -31.51 -17.78 3.13
CA ASN A 271 -32.74 -18.15 3.85
C ASN A 271 -34.05 -17.84 3.07
N GLY A 272 -33.95 -17.51 1.77
CA GLY A 272 -35.11 -17.24 0.91
C GLY A 272 -35.93 -16.01 1.30
N GLN A 273 -35.25 -14.99 1.87
CA GLN A 273 -35.89 -13.75 2.32
C GLN A 273 -35.83 -12.64 1.24
N GLU A 274 -35.45 -12.99 0.03
CA GLU A 274 -35.50 -12.18 -1.18
C GLU A 274 -35.01 -10.74 -0.97
N PRO A 275 -33.73 -10.54 -0.54
CA PRO A 275 -33.21 -9.21 -0.33
C PRO A 275 -33.17 -8.41 -1.62
N VAL A 276 -33.56 -7.12 -1.55
CA VAL A 276 -33.45 -6.16 -2.64
C VAL A 276 -32.40 -5.13 -2.28
N LEU A 277 -31.44 -4.93 -3.18
CA LEU A 277 -30.46 -3.87 -3.07
C LEU A 277 -30.83 -2.72 -4.00
N ARG A 278 -30.46 -1.50 -3.56
CA ARG A 278 -30.36 -0.30 -4.42
C ARG A 278 -28.89 0.05 -4.52
N VAL A 279 -28.39 0.10 -5.75
CA VAL A 279 -27.01 0.49 -6.07
C VAL A 279 -27.03 1.76 -6.91
N ASN A 280 -26.21 2.73 -6.54
CA ASN A 280 -25.94 3.92 -7.34
C ASN A 280 -24.43 4.12 -7.41
N ALA A 281 -23.84 4.13 -8.59
CA ALA A 281 -22.42 4.29 -8.80
C ALA A 281 -22.16 5.38 -9.86
N GLU A 282 -21.32 6.32 -9.49
CA GLU A 282 -20.78 7.30 -10.43
C GLU A 282 -19.35 6.90 -10.75
N ALA A 283 -19.03 6.81 -12.02
CA ALA A 283 -17.70 6.60 -12.55
C ALA A 283 -17.61 7.12 -13.99
N ARG A 284 -16.40 7.40 -14.44
CA ARG A 284 -16.18 7.84 -15.81
C ARG A 284 -14.97 7.15 -16.41
N PHE A 285 -15.16 6.44 -17.51
CA PHE A 285 -14.06 5.99 -18.36
C PHE A 285 -13.56 7.15 -19.22
N LEU A 286 -12.24 7.29 -19.31
CA LEU A 286 -11.57 8.40 -20.01
C LEU A 286 -10.91 7.95 -21.32
N GLY A 287 -11.12 6.68 -21.71
CA GLY A 287 -10.39 6.06 -22.81
C GLY A 287 -8.96 5.68 -22.42
N GLU A 288 -8.11 5.46 -23.41
CA GLU A 288 -6.68 5.26 -23.18
C GLU A 288 -6.01 6.61 -22.87
N VAL A 289 -5.32 6.69 -21.74
CA VAL A 289 -4.60 7.88 -21.29
C VAL A 289 -3.11 7.57 -21.16
N PRO A 290 -2.20 8.54 -21.37
CA PRO A 290 -0.78 8.34 -21.16
C PRO A 290 -0.47 8.14 -19.67
N VAL A 291 0.50 7.26 -19.38
CA VAL A 291 0.99 6.98 -18.04
C VAL A 291 2.48 7.24 -17.93
N PHE A 292 2.91 7.76 -16.78
CA PHE A 292 4.25 8.32 -16.62
C PHE A 292 4.89 7.88 -15.30
N ASN A 293 6.20 7.61 -15.33
CA ASN A 293 7.06 7.72 -14.15
C ASN A 293 7.38 9.21 -13.90
N THR A 294 7.69 9.58 -12.65
CA THR A 294 8.35 10.86 -12.36
C THR A 294 9.81 10.59 -12.05
N ILE A 295 10.71 11.21 -12.82
CA ILE A 295 12.16 11.06 -12.69
C ILE A 295 12.77 12.41 -12.27
N ALA A 296 13.55 12.40 -11.19
CA ALA A 296 14.27 13.55 -10.67
C ALA A 296 15.78 13.27 -10.67
N ARG A 297 16.63 14.30 -10.88
CA ARG A 297 18.08 14.12 -11.02
C ARG A 297 18.87 15.18 -10.26
N ILE A 298 19.88 14.74 -9.52
CA ILE A 298 20.96 15.59 -9.00
C ILE A 298 22.22 15.17 -9.77
N PRO A 299 22.72 16.00 -10.70
CA PRO A 299 23.85 15.63 -11.57
C PRO A 299 25.13 15.39 -10.78
N GLY A 300 25.87 14.34 -11.16
CA GLY A 300 27.18 14.03 -10.63
C GLY A 300 28.25 15.03 -11.10
N SER A 301 29.27 15.25 -10.28
CA SER A 301 30.36 16.18 -10.57
C SER A 301 31.63 15.52 -11.10
N ALA A 302 31.98 14.32 -10.61
CA ALA A 302 33.20 13.61 -10.96
C ALA A 302 32.95 12.40 -11.89
N GLN A 303 31.85 11.73 -11.66
CA GLN A 303 31.40 10.55 -12.45
C GLN A 303 29.92 10.72 -12.82
N PRO A 304 29.58 11.75 -13.65
CA PRO A 304 28.18 12.08 -13.96
C PRO A 304 27.45 11.00 -14.77
N GLU A 305 28.19 10.06 -15.37
CA GLU A 305 27.63 8.93 -16.12
C GLU A 305 27.51 7.65 -15.29
N GLU A 306 27.81 7.70 -13.99
CA GLU A 306 27.53 6.64 -13.05
C GLU A 306 26.37 7.05 -12.15
N PHE A 307 25.54 6.09 -11.76
CA PHE A 307 24.25 6.37 -11.14
C PHE A 307 24.06 5.66 -9.80
N VAL A 308 23.45 6.37 -8.86
CA VAL A 308 22.77 5.80 -7.70
C VAL A 308 21.29 6.13 -7.86
N ILE A 309 20.44 5.11 -7.78
CA ILE A 309 18.99 5.26 -7.96
C ILE A 309 18.31 5.01 -6.62
N LEU A 310 17.38 5.89 -6.23
CA LEU A 310 16.44 5.62 -5.18
C LEU A 310 15.04 5.73 -5.74
N GLY A 311 14.16 4.80 -5.40
CA GLY A 311 12.82 4.76 -5.96
C GLY A 311 11.80 4.12 -5.04
N GLY A 312 10.54 4.33 -5.38
CA GLY A 312 9.38 3.70 -4.81
C GLY A 312 8.21 3.93 -5.74
N HIS A 313 7.21 3.05 -5.71
CA HIS A 313 6.07 3.29 -6.57
C HIS A 313 5.18 4.41 -6.04
N TYR A 314 4.52 5.07 -6.96
CA TYR A 314 3.71 6.24 -6.68
C TYR A 314 2.22 5.98 -6.86
N ASP A 315 1.89 5.03 -7.72
CA ASP A 315 0.52 4.57 -7.87
C ASP A 315 0.04 3.82 -6.62
N SER A 316 -1.26 3.68 -6.50
CA SER A 316 -1.93 2.94 -5.43
C SER A 316 -3.25 2.39 -5.93
N TRP A 317 -3.80 1.40 -5.24
CA TRP A 317 -5.22 1.10 -5.35
C TRP A 317 -6.06 2.27 -4.85
N ASP A 318 -7.31 2.36 -5.30
CA ASP A 318 -8.16 3.52 -5.01
C ASP A 318 -9.23 3.28 -3.94
N GLY A 319 -9.06 2.23 -3.15
CA GLY A 319 -9.92 1.95 -2.00
C GLY A 319 -9.78 2.94 -0.86
N SER A 320 -8.61 3.56 -0.75
CA SER A 320 -8.26 4.63 0.19
C SER A 320 -7.21 5.53 -0.47
N SER A 321 -6.45 6.29 0.31
CA SER A 321 -5.42 7.18 -0.24
C SER A 321 -4.10 6.48 -0.57
N GLY A 322 -3.95 5.17 -0.31
CA GLY A 322 -2.70 4.44 -0.54
C GLY A 322 -1.56 5.06 0.25
N ALA A 323 -1.73 5.18 1.58
CA ALA A 323 -0.78 5.88 2.43
C ALA A 323 0.46 5.02 2.69
N LEU A 324 0.28 3.80 3.21
CA LEU A 324 1.37 2.88 3.48
C LEU A 324 1.80 2.10 2.23
N ASP A 325 0.89 1.96 1.26
CA ASP A 325 1.11 1.28 0.00
C ASP A 325 0.74 2.19 -1.21
N ASN A 326 1.69 2.99 -1.74
CA ASN A 326 3.04 3.25 -1.24
C ASN A 326 3.30 4.78 -1.20
N GLY A 327 2.34 5.54 -0.68
CA GLY A 327 2.49 6.98 -0.51
C GLY A 327 3.67 7.34 0.40
N THR A 328 3.92 6.53 1.45
CA THR A 328 5.06 6.72 2.36
C THR A 328 6.39 6.51 1.65
N GLY A 329 6.53 5.48 0.81
CA GLY A 329 7.74 5.28 0.02
C GLY A 329 8.00 6.45 -0.94
N ALA A 330 6.94 6.93 -1.63
CA ALA A 330 7.07 8.12 -2.48
C ALA A 330 7.52 9.36 -1.68
N VAL A 331 6.95 9.59 -0.49
CA VAL A 331 7.35 10.69 0.41
C VAL A 331 8.80 10.52 0.87
N ALA A 332 9.21 9.32 1.26
CA ALA A 332 10.59 9.03 1.67
C ALA A 332 11.60 9.34 0.54
N VAL A 333 11.29 8.92 -0.70
CA VAL A 333 12.11 9.23 -1.88
C VAL A 333 12.18 10.75 -2.12
N MET A 334 11.05 11.45 -2.08
CA MET A 334 11.02 12.91 -2.30
C MET A 334 11.79 13.66 -1.23
N GLU A 335 11.60 13.32 0.03
CA GLU A 335 12.30 13.95 1.16
C GLU A 335 13.81 13.65 1.13
N ALA A 336 14.19 12.40 0.86
CA ALA A 336 15.61 12.04 0.69
C ALA A 336 16.27 12.85 -0.42
N MET A 337 15.59 13.03 -1.57
CA MET A 337 16.09 13.89 -2.67
C MET A 337 16.21 15.37 -2.27
N ARG A 338 15.24 15.89 -1.49
CA ARG A 338 15.33 17.27 -0.95
C ARG A 338 16.53 17.42 -0.03
N ILE A 339 16.70 16.49 0.91
CA ILE A 339 17.84 16.48 1.86
C ILE A 339 19.16 16.40 1.10
N LEU A 340 19.28 15.48 0.13
CA LEU A 340 20.49 15.32 -0.68
C LEU A 340 20.80 16.58 -1.49
N LYS A 341 19.80 17.23 -2.06
CA LYS A 341 20.01 18.50 -2.78
C LYS A 341 20.58 19.60 -1.89
N ALA A 342 20.16 19.67 -0.63
CA ALA A 342 20.65 20.64 0.34
C ALA A 342 22.05 20.28 0.85
N ALA A 343 22.30 19.00 1.18
CA ALA A 343 23.54 18.55 1.82
C ALA A 343 24.65 18.19 0.81
N VAL A 344 24.30 17.68 -0.37
CA VAL A 344 25.19 17.13 -1.38
C VAL A 344 24.83 17.67 -2.77
N PRO A 345 24.91 18.99 -2.99
CA PRO A 345 24.45 19.58 -4.26
C PRO A 345 25.29 19.17 -5.48
N ASN A 346 26.48 18.65 -5.27
CA ASN A 346 27.42 18.19 -6.30
C ASN A 346 27.99 16.80 -5.95
N PRO A 347 27.17 15.75 -5.93
CA PRO A 347 27.64 14.39 -5.61
C PRO A 347 28.67 13.91 -6.62
N ARG A 348 29.47 12.91 -6.27
CA ARG A 348 30.41 12.29 -7.21
C ARG A 348 29.69 11.64 -8.39
N ARG A 349 28.67 10.82 -8.13
CA ARG A 349 27.79 10.17 -9.12
C ARG A 349 26.46 10.90 -9.23
N THR A 350 25.82 10.78 -10.38
CA THR A 350 24.45 11.27 -10.55
C THR A 350 23.47 10.46 -9.67
N ILE A 351 22.66 11.19 -8.90
CA ILE A 351 21.59 10.60 -8.10
C ILE A 351 20.29 10.75 -8.87
N ILE A 352 19.57 9.64 -9.05
CA ILE A 352 18.24 9.58 -9.68
C ILE A 352 17.22 9.23 -8.59
N GLY A 353 16.24 10.11 -8.39
CA GLY A 353 15.02 9.83 -7.63
C GLY A 353 13.90 9.43 -8.59
N ALA A 354 13.29 8.28 -8.39
CA ALA A 354 12.25 7.76 -9.27
C ALA A 354 10.97 7.43 -8.50
N LEU A 355 9.85 7.97 -8.99
CA LEU A 355 8.52 7.62 -8.52
C LEU A 355 7.86 6.79 -9.63
N TRP A 356 7.83 5.49 -9.42
CA TRP A 356 7.34 4.53 -10.42
C TRP A 356 5.82 4.53 -10.48
N ASN A 357 5.25 4.22 -11.65
CA ASN A 357 3.82 4.08 -11.83
C ASN A 357 3.48 2.73 -12.47
N GLY A 358 2.34 2.15 -12.09
CA GLY A 358 1.90 0.86 -12.60
C GLY A 358 2.62 -0.33 -11.93
N GLU A 359 3.13 -0.12 -10.74
CA GLU A 359 3.64 -1.18 -9.87
C GLU A 359 2.54 -2.18 -9.56
N GLU A 360 1.39 -1.68 -9.07
CA GLU A 360 0.19 -2.41 -8.69
C GLU A 360 -0.43 -3.25 -9.83
N GLN A 361 -0.07 -2.92 -11.06
CA GLN A 361 -0.48 -3.66 -12.25
C GLN A 361 0.67 -4.48 -12.85
N GLY A 362 1.76 -4.65 -12.11
CA GLY A 362 2.85 -5.57 -12.44
C GLY A 362 4.19 -4.89 -12.74
N LEU A 363 4.62 -3.93 -11.95
CA LEU A 363 5.91 -3.25 -12.03
C LEU A 363 6.16 -2.54 -13.38
N ASN A 364 5.09 -2.05 -14.04
CA ASN A 364 5.19 -1.65 -15.45
C ASN A 364 6.12 -0.46 -15.68
N GLY A 365 6.09 0.54 -14.78
CA GLY A 365 6.92 1.73 -14.89
C GLY A 365 8.41 1.43 -14.70
N SER A 366 8.78 0.69 -13.66
CA SER A 366 10.19 0.32 -13.42
C SER A 366 10.73 -0.64 -14.47
N ARG A 367 9.90 -1.61 -14.93
CA ARG A 367 10.29 -2.49 -16.04
C ARG A 367 10.52 -1.74 -17.33
N ALA A 368 9.66 -0.76 -17.64
CA ALA A 368 9.84 0.07 -18.83
C ALA A 368 11.12 0.90 -18.74
N PHE A 369 11.42 1.49 -17.58
CA PHE A 369 12.67 2.20 -17.36
C PHE A 369 13.89 1.30 -17.57
N VAL A 370 13.84 0.07 -17.05
CA VAL A 370 14.91 -0.94 -17.24
C VAL A 370 15.08 -1.32 -18.72
N GLU A 371 13.99 -1.47 -19.46
CA GLU A 371 14.04 -1.80 -20.89
C GLU A 371 14.55 -0.62 -21.75
N ASP A 372 14.13 0.61 -21.42
CA ASP A 372 14.38 1.81 -22.22
C ASP A 372 15.75 2.46 -21.95
N HIS A 373 16.40 2.17 -20.80
CA HIS A 373 17.66 2.80 -20.36
C HIS A 373 18.81 1.83 -20.06
N PRO A 374 19.19 0.95 -20.99
CA PRO A 374 20.30 0.02 -20.76
C PRO A 374 21.62 0.74 -20.43
N GLU A 375 21.85 1.94 -20.98
CA GLU A 375 23.04 2.76 -20.72
C GLU A 375 23.14 3.25 -19.29
N ILE A 376 21.99 3.52 -18.63
CA ILE A 376 21.93 3.86 -17.19
C ILE A 376 22.20 2.61 -16.37
N LEU A 377 21.55 1.49 -16.72
CA LEU A 377 21.69 0.24 -15.97
C LEU A 377 23.13 -0.27 -15.95
N ASP A 378 23.84 -0.19 -17.07
CA ASP A 378 25.23 -0.65 -17.18
C ASP A 378 26.17 0.12 -16.23
N ARG A 379 25.81 1.36 -15.88
CA ARG A 379 26.59 2.26 -15.04
C ARG A 379 25.95 2.52 -13.66
N THR A 380 24.89 1.82 -13.32
CA THR A 380 24.26 1.93 -12.01
C THR A 380 25.10 1.21 -10.96
N HIS A 381 25.51 1.95 -9.93
CA HIS A 381 26.22 1.43 -8.78
C HIS A 381 25.28 0.62 -7.87
N VAL A 382 24.15 1.21 -7.50
CA VAL A 382 23.15 0.59 -6.61
C VAL A 382 21.78 1.23 -6.82
N VAL A 383 20.73 0.44 -6.57
CA VAL A 383 19.33 0.88 -6.49
C VAL A 383 18.80 0.63 -5.08
N PHE A 384 18.23 1.65 -4.47
CA PHE A 384 17.49 1.56 -3.20
C PHE A 384 16.00 1.68 -3.51
N ASN A 385 15.19 0.76 -2.96
CA ASN A 385 13.74 0.75 -3.15
C ASN A 385 13.02 0.92 -1.82
N SER A 386 12.11 1.88 -1.77
CA SER A 386 11.28 2.18 -0.61
C SER A 386 9.83 1.79 -0.89
N ASP A 387 9.43 0.65 -0.32
CA ASP A 387 8.08 0.10 -0.45
C ASP A 387 7.81 -0.84 0.73
N HIS A 388 7.63 -0.24 1.92
CA HIS A 388 7.53 -1.00 3.17
C HIS A 388 6.62 -0.38 4.23
N GLY A 389 5.93 0.73 3.90
CA GLY A 389 5.09 1.47 4.84
C GLY A 389 5.88 2.37 5.77
N THR A 390 5.60 2.33 7.06
CA THR A 390 6.33 3.03 8.13
C THR A 390 6.89 2.04 9.14
N GLY A 391 7.75 2.51 10.01
CA GLY A 391 8.47 1.68 10.98
C GLY A 391 9.95 1.65 10.65
N PRO A 392 10.80 1.35 11.64
CA PRO A 392 12.24 1.39 11.44
C PRO A 392 12.69 0.29 10.47
N VAL A 393 13.56 0.64 9.54
CA VAL A 393 14.23 -0.35 8.68
C VAL A 393 15.12 -1.24 9.54
N THR A 394 14.83 -2.53 9.55
CA THR A 394 15.53 -3.51 10.39
C THR A 394 16.18 -4.65 9.61
N PHE A 395 15.88 -4.73 8.31
CA PHE A 395 16.36 -5.84 7.50
C PHE A 395 16.57 -5.41 6.04
N ILE A 396 17.72 -5.75 5.47
CA ILE A 396 18.05 -5.53 4.07
C ILE A 396 18.66 -6.81 3.50
N PRO A 397 17.96 -7.55 2.62
CA PRO A 397 18.51 -8.72 1.93
C PRO A 397 19.46 -8.29 0.83
N MET A 398 20.64 -8.92 0.76
CA MET A 398 21.66 -8.58 -0.25
C MET A 398 21.38 -9.23 -1.62
N GLN A 399 20.21 -9.81 -1.81
CA GLN A 399 19.64 -10.22 -3.10
C GLN A 399 20.57 -11.10 -3.95
N GLY A 400 21.46 -11.88 -3.31
CA GLY A 400 22.42 -12.74 -4.01
C GLY A 400 23.66 -12.01 -4.53
N PHE A 401 23.85 -10.70 -4.29
CA PHE A 401 25.06 -9.99 -4.66
C PHE A 401 26.16 -10.21 -3.61
N ALA A 402 27.22 -10.93 -3.98
CA ALA A 402 28.23 -11.41 -3.04
C ALA A 402 29.00 -10.29 -2.31
N ALA A 403 29.26 -9.18 -3.01
CA ALA A 403 30.01 -8.06 -2.48
C ALA A 403 29.16 -7.06 -1.67
N ALA A 404 27.83 -7.05 -1.88
CA ALA A 404 26.95 -6.02 -1.33
C ALA A 404 27.02 -5.90 0.19
N GLY A 405 27.14 -7.04 0.91
CA GLY A 405 27.26 -7.02 2.36
C GLY A 405 28.47 -6.22 2.90
N GLY A 406 29.59 -6.18 2.15
CA GLY A 406 30.75 -5.35 2.48
C GLY A 406 30.43 -3.85 2.32
N TYR A 407 29.88 -3.46 1.17
CA TYR A 407 29.49 -2.07 0.91
C TYR A 407 28.48 -1.55 1.95
N PHE A 408 27.42 -2.30 2.19
CA PHE A 408 26.42 -1.91 3.20
C PHE A 408 27.01 -1.87 4.61
N GLY A 409 27.90 -2.80 4.96
CA GLY A 409 28.61 -2.78 6.24
C GLY A 409 29.44 -1.52 6.43
N ASP A 410 30.19 -1.11 5.40
CA ASP A 410 31.02 0.11 5.43
C ASP A 410 30.17 1.38 5.46
N TRP A 411 29.03 1.42 4.74
CA TRP A 411 28.10 2.55 4.79
C TRP A 411 27.41 2.65 6.14
N LEU A 412 26.84 1.56 6.65
CA LEU A 412 26.15 1.54 7.95
C LEU A 412 27.09 1.88 9.12
N ALA A 413 28.38 1.55 9.03
CA ALA A 413 29.35 1.96 10.04
C ALA A 413 29.55 3.48 10.14
N ARG A 414 29.12 4.25 9.14
CA ARG A 414 29.17 5.73 9.08
C ARG A 414 27.81 6.38 9.37
N VAL A 415 26.73 5.61 9.33
CA VAL A 415 25.39 6.05 9.72
C VAL A 415 25.29 6.05 11.25
N PRO A 416 24.55 6.99 11.88
CA PRO A 416 24.34 6.98 13.34
C PRO A 416 23.84 5.64 13.86
N SER A 417 24.38 5.22 15.01
CA SER A 417 24.07 3.91 15.61
C SER A 417 22.59 3.74 15.92
N GLU A 418 21.85 4.81 16.20
CA GLU A 418 20.41 4.77 16.45
C GLU A 418 19.61 4.26 15.24
N TYR A 419 20.14 4.43 14.01
CA TYR A 419 19.58 3.85 12.78
C TYR A 419 20.26 2.54 12.41
N ALA A 420 21.60 2.52 12.43
CA ALA A 420 22.39 1.42 11.91
C ALA A 420 22.33 0.15 12.77
N ASP A 421 22.31 0.27 14.12
CA ASP A 421 22.41 -0.88 15.04
C ASP A 421 21.21 -1.83 14.97
N GLN A 422 20.08 -1.37 14.45
CA GLN A 422 18.88 -2.19 14.27
C GLN A 422 18.82 -2.92 12.93
N VAL A 423 19.70 -2.58 11.98
CA VAL A 423 19.66 -3.13 10.62
C VAL A 423 20.42 -4.47 10.57
N THR A 424 19.71 -5.51 10.14
CA THR A 424 20.31 -6.82 9.84
C THR A 424 20.46 -7.00 8.34
N LEU A 425 21.65 -7.38 7.89
CA LEU A 425 21.93 -7.72 6.50
C LEU A 425 21.85 -9.24 6.30
N GLU A 426 21.04 -9.69 5.33
CA GLU A 426 21.07 -11.10 4.93
C GLU A 426 22.07 -11.30 3.79
N ILE A 427 23.20 -11.89 4.09
CA ILE A 427 24.33 -12.03 3.16
C ILE A 427 24.55 -13.50 2.81
N PRO A 428 24.59 -13.86 1.53
CA PRO A 428 24.31 -13.06 0.33
C PRO A 428 22.82 -12.84 0.08
N GLY A 429 21.90 -13.47 0.81
CA GLY A 429 20.47 -13.49 0.58
C GLY A 429 20.08 -14.22 -0.73
N SER A 430 18.79 -14.27 -0.99
CA SER A 430 18.24 -14.82 -2.24
C SER A 430 17.59 -13.72 -3.06
N PRO A 431 17.80 -13.69 -4.39
CA PRO A 431 17.18 -12.67 -5.24
C PRO A 431 15.66 -12.86 -5.28
N GLU A 432 14.92 -11.79 -5.08
CA GLU A 432 13.48 -11.75 -5.19
C GLU A 432 13.07 -11.61 -6.67
N SER A 433 12.07 -12.39 -7.10
CA SER A 433 11.62 -12.41 -8.51
C SER A 433 10.43 -11.48 -8.77
N GLY A 434 10.02 -10.71 -7.79
CA GLY A 434 8.84 -9.84 -7.81
C GLY A 434 8.66 -9.18 -6.44
N GLY A 435 7.45 -8.74 -6.16
CA GLY A 435 7.07 -8.10 -4.90
C GLY A 435 7.07 -6.60 -5.00
N THR A 436 8.13 -5.97 -5.54
CA THR A 436 8.20 -4.53 -5.76
C THR A 436 9.29 -4.18 -6.78
N ASP A 437 9.45 -2.89 -7.11
CA ASP A 437 10.19 -2.35 -8.25
C ASP A 437 11.68 -2.72 -8.32
N HIS A 438 12.34 -3.01 -7.18
CA HIS A 438 13.74 -3.47 -7.20
C HIS A 438 13.92 -4.73 -8.04
N ALA A 439 12.90 -5.60 -8.12
CA ALA A 439 12.95 -6.83 -8.90
C ALA A 439 13.12 -6.58 -10.41
N SER A 440 12.66 -5.42 -10.90
CA SER A 440 12.87 -5.00 -12.29
C SER A 440 14.35 -4.77 -12.61
N PHE A 441 15.13 -4.29 -11.66
CA PHE A 441 16.57 -4.08 -11.78
C PHE A 441 17.35 -5.37 -11.50
N LEU A 442 16.93 -6.16 -10.53
CA LEU A 442 17.55 -7.44 -10.19
C LEU A 442 17.60 -8.38 -11.40
N CYS A 443 16.51 -8.52 -12.12
CA CYS A 443 16.47 -9.42 -13.27
C CYS A 443 17.51 -9.03 -14.35
N ALA A 444 17.78 -7.72 -14.52
CA ALA A 444 18.80 -7.18 -15.39
C ALA A 444 20.23 -7.30 -14.82
N GLY A 445 20.36 -7.80 -13.58
CA GLY A 445 21.65 -7.99 -12.91
C GLY A 445 22.24 -6.73 -12.30
N VAL A 446 21.40 -5.73 -12.05
CA VAL A 446 21.78 -4.50 -11.34
C VAL A 446 21.60 -4.73 -9.83
N PRO A 447 22.58 -4.36 -8.97
CA PRO A 447 22.43 -4.41 -7.52
C PRO A 447 21.28 -3.52 -7.06
N ALA A 448 20.17 -4.13 -6.63
CA ALA A 448 18.96 -3.45 -6.21
C ALA A 448 18.42 -4.05 -4.91
N PHE A 449 18.09 -3.20 -3.95
CA PHE A 449 17.78 -3.62 -2.59
C PHE A 449 16.49 -2.95 -2.12
N SER A 450 15.56 -3.75 -1.61
CA SER A 450 14.38 -3.28 -0.93
C SER A 450 14.63 -3.25 0.58
N PHE A 451 14.14 -2.20 1.23
CA PHE A 451 14.18 -2.09 2.67
C PHE A 451 12.96 -2.78 3.29
N HIS A 452 13.17 -3.38 4.46
CA HIS A 452 12.10 -4.03 5.19
C HIS A 452 12.05 -3.53 6.62
N VAL A 453 10.84 -3.28 7.11
CA VAL A 453 10.60 -2.90 8.50
C VAL A 453 10.38 -4.14 9.36
N GLY A 454 10.88 -4.11 10.58
CA GLY A 454 10.67 -5.19 11.55
C GLY A 454 9.49 -4.90 12.46
N ALA A 455 8.99 -5.94 13.13
CA ALA A 455 8.11 -5.77 14.27
C ALA A 455 8.92 -5.09 15.38
N GLY A 456 8.84 -3.77 15.47
CA GLY A 456 9.49 -2.86 16.41
C GLY A 456 10.07 -3.49 17.71
N ARG A 457 10.56 -2.75 18.61
CA ARG A 457 11.18 -2.99 19.94
C ARG A 457 11.09 -4.38 20.64
N SER A 458 10.41 -5.39 20.08
CA SER A 458 10.34 -6.74 20.66
C SER A 458 11.57 -7.60 20.40
N GLY A 459 12.52 -7.15 19.58
CA GLY A 459 13.77 -7.87 19.29
C GLY A 459 13.59 -9.19 18.52
N GLU A 460 12.39 -9.54 18.13
CA GLU A 460 12.14 -10.69 17.27
C GLU A 460 12.11 -10.23 15.80
N VAL A 461 13.19 -10.49 15.09
CA VAL A 461 13.21 -10.38 13.63
C VAL A 461 12.19 -11.37 13.08
N SER A 462 11.07 -10.88 12.61
CA SER A 462 10.08 -11.73 11.97
C SER A 462 10.69 -12.34 10.71
N THR A 463 10.88 -13.64 10.70
CA THR A 463 11.34 -14.41 9.53
C THR A 463 10.21 -14.75 8.55
N SER A 464 9.02 -14.22 8.79
CA SER A 464 7.81 -14.51 8.02
C SER A 464 7.37 -13.29 7.19
N SER A 465 6.29 -13.45 6.44
CA SER A 465 5.61 -12.46 5.59
C SER A 465 5.20 -11.13 6.24
N ASN A 466 5.59 -10.87 7.48
CA ASN A 466 5.28 -9.65 8.23
C ASN A 466 6.45 -8.64 8.24
N ARG A 467 7.37 -8.72 7.28
CA ARG A 467 8.48 -7.75 7.13
C ARG A 467 8.04 -6.40 6.59
N TRP A 468 6.77 -6.26 6.26
CA TRP A 468 6.16 -5.06 5.71
C TRP A 468 5.21 -4.49 6.74
N ASP A 469 5.26 -3.20 6.99
CA ASP A 469 4.25 -2.52 7.81
C ASP A 469 2.86 -2.55 7.17
N THR A 470 2.79 -2.84 5.88
CA THR A 470 1.56 -3.08 5.14
C THR A 470 0.89 -4.37 5.62
N SER A 471 0.17 -4.27 6.73
CA SER A 471 -0.53 -5.37 7.37
C SER A 471 -1.83 -5.72 6.67
N ILE A 472 -2.52 -6.75 7.19
CA ILE A 472 -3.91 -7.07 6.79
C ILE A 472 -4.89 -5.90 6.93
N TYR A 473 -4.52 -4.85 7.68
CA TYR A 473 -5.38 -3.68 7.93
C TYR A 473 -5.20 -2.56 6.91
N THR A 474 -4.08 -2.50 6.19
CA THR A 474 -3.77 -1.39 5.29
C THR A 474 -3.52 -1.83 3.85
N TRP A 475 -2.71 -2.87 3.61
CA TRP A 475 -2.31 -3.31 2.27
C TRP A 475 -3.50 -3.57 1.35
N HIS A 476 -3.65 -2.73 0.30
CA HIS A 476 -4.72 -2.72 -0.70
C HIS A 476 -6.13 -2.53 -0.13
N THR A 477 -6.28 -1.94 1.06
CA THR A 477 -7.58 -1.87 1.74
C THR A 477 -8.21 -0.47 1.70
N ASN A 478 -9.49 -0.42 2.06
CA ASN A 478 -10.24 0.81 2.28
C ASN A 478 -9.81 1.58 3.55
N ARG A 479 -8.76 1.13 4.25
CA ARG A 479 -8.25 1.74 5.50
C ARG A 479 -6.83 2.25 5.37
N ASP A 480 -6.21 2.16 4.20
CA ASP A 480 -4.87 2.69 3.95
C ASP A 480 -4.90 4.20 3.73
N SER A 481 -4.91 4.94 4.83
CA SER A 481 -5.11 6.40 4.88
C SER A 481 -4.03 7.10 5.72
N PHE A 482 -3.89 8.40 5.53
CA PHE A 482 -2.90 9.29 6.14
C PHE A 482 -2.71 9.08 7.67
N ASP A 483 -3.79 8.82 8.41
CA ASP A 483 -3.79 8.60 9.86
C ASP A 483 -3.17 7.26 10.30
N LYS A 484 -2.64 6.46 9.37
CA LYS A 484 -1.89 5.22 9.66
C LYS A 484 -0.38 5.44 9.64
N ILE A 485 0.09 6.63 9.20
CA ILE A 485 1.50 6.95 9.09
C ILE A 485 2.11 7.20 10.46
N ILE A 486 3.23 6.56 10.76
CA ILE A 486 4.10 6.89 11.90
C ILE A 486 5.16 7.85 11.36
N PHE A 487 4.93 9.15 11.56
CA PHE A 487 5.72 10.20 10.90
C PHE A 487 7.18 10.24 11.36
N GLU A 488 7.44 9.94 12.62
CA GLU A 488 8.79 9.88 13.18
C GLU A 488 9.62 8.80 12.50
N ASP A 489 9.04 7.60 12.34
CA ASP A 489 9.72 6.47 11.70
C ASP A 489 9.93 6.75 10.19
N LEU A 490 8.92 7.29 9.51
CA LEU A 490 9.04 7.67 8.09
C LEU A 490 10.11 8.74 7.85
N ARG A 491 10.23 9.72 8.76
CA ARG A 491 11.29 10.71 8.73
C ARG A 491 12.66 10.05 8.86
N ASP A 492 12.80 9.16 9.81
CA ASP A 492 14.06 8.48 10.10
C ASP A 492 14.48 7.56 8.94
N ASP A 493 13.52 6.93 8.26
CA ASP A 493 13.74 6.19 7.02
C ASP A 493 14.25 7.08 5.89
N ALA A 494 13.65 8.25 5.68
CA ALA A 494 14.09 9.18 4.65
C ALA A 494 15.49 9.72 4.93
N VAL A 495 15.81 9.99 6.20
CA VAL A 495 17.14 10.44 6.65
C VAL A 495 18.18 9.34 6.43
N MET A 496 17.90 8.11 6.87
CA MET A 496 18.81 6.97 6.67
C MET A 496 19.01 6.69 5.18
N THR A 497 17.94 6.71 4.39
CA THR A 497 18.02 6.54 2.93
C THR A 497 18.91 7.63 2.30
N ALA A 498 18.75 8.90 2.68
CA ALA A 498 19.60 9.98 2.21
C ALA A 498 21.08 9.76 2.58
N MET A 499 21.38 9.28 3.80
CA MET A 499 22.75 8.95 4.22
C MET A 499 23.33 7.81 3.37
N LEU A 500 22.60 6.71 3.18
CA LEU A 500 23.04 5.58 2.36
C LEU A 500 23.26 5.99 0.89
N VAL A 501 22.37 6.78 0.32
CA VAL A 501 22.50 7.29 -1.04
C VAL A 501 23.71 8.22 -1.18
N TYR A 502 23.95 9.10 -0.20
CA TYR A 502 25.16 9.92 -0.14
C TYR A 502 26.41 9.05 -0.13
N LEU A 503 26.50 8.10 0.79
CA LEU A 503 27.67 7.23 0.95
C LEU A 503 27.93 6.41 -0.32
N ALA A 504 26.88 5.87 -0.93
CA ALA A 504 26.97 5.17 -2.21
C ALA A 504 27.38 6.11 -3.35
N SER A 505 26.89 7.37 -3.37
CA SER A 505 27.25 8.32 -4.43
C SER A 505 28.71 8.72 -4.38
N GLU A 506 29.34 8.71 -3.19
CA GLU A 506 30.76 9.10 -2.97
C GLU A 506 31.72 7.91 -2.96
N ASP A 507 31.22 6.68 -3.02
CA ASP A 507 32.08 5.48 -3.03
C ASP A 507 33.05 5.54 -4.21
N PRO A 508 34.37 5.25 -4.02
CA PRO A 508 35.34 5.34 -5.10
C PRO A 508 35.14 4.28 -6.20
N GLU A 509 34.56 3.13 -5.86
CA GLU A 509 34.39 1.98 -6.75
C GLU A 509 32.90 1.69 -6.99
N ILE A 510 32.60 1.15 -8.18
CA ILE A 510 31.25 0.67 -8.50
C ILE A 510 31.07 -0.73 -7.89
N MET A 511 29.89 -1.02 -7.35
CA MET A 511 29.60 -2.31 -6.73
C MET A 511 29.72 -3.45 -7.76
N PRO A 512 30.53 -4.49 -7.48
CA PRO A 512 30.63 -5.65 -8.36
C PRO A 512 29.31 -6.40 -8.49
N ARG A 513 29.06 -6.96 -9.67
CA ARG A 513 27.81 -7.66 -9.99
C ARG A 513 27.93 -9.18 -9.85
N ASP A 514 28.86 -9.67 -9.04
CA ASP A 514 29.04 -11.09 -8.74
C ASP A 514 27.83 -11.63 -7.99
N ARG A 515 27.17 -12.61 -8.60
CA ARG A 515 25.89 -13.17 -8.12
C ARG A 515 26.10 -14.56 -7.53
N ARG A 516 25.45 -14.85 -6.43
CA ARG A 516 25.42 -16.17 -5.79
C ARG A 516 23.99 -16.58 -5.47
N MET A 517 23.63 -17.79 -5.88
CA MET A 517 22.37 -18.42 -5.50
C MET A 517 22.56 -19.25 -4.23
N MET A 518 21.69 -19.09 -3.24
CA MET A 518 21.73 -19.85 -1.98
C MET A 518 21.30 -21.30 -2.17
N THR A 519 20.43 -21.56 -3.14
CA THR A 519 19.91 -22.91 -3.44
C THR A 519 20.60 -23.44 -4.71
N GLU A 520 21.20 -24.63 -4.61
CA GLU A 520 21.82 -25.30 -5.74
C GLU A 520 20.80 -25.55 -6.85
N GLY A 521 21.13 -25.17 -8.07
CA GLY A 521 20.26 -25.31 -9.23
C GLY A 521 19.17 -24.24 -9.38
N ALA A 522 19.07 -23.28 -8.45
CA ALA A 522 18.19 -22.14 -8.62
C ALA A 522 18.71 -21.20 -9.73
N GLU A 523 17.80 -20.68 -10.55
CA GLU A 523 18.12 -19.72 -11.60
C GLU A 523 17.92 -18.28 -11.10
N TRP A 524 18.72 -17.36 -11.66
CA TRP A 524 18.53 -15.92 -11.45
C TRP A 524 17.17 -15.48 -12.01
N PRO A 525 16.46 -14.54 -11.36
CA PRO A 525 15.19 -14.04 -11.85
C PRO A 525 15.26 -13.59 -13.32
N LYS A 526 14.28 -13.97 -14.11
CA LYS A 526 14.18 -13.55 -15.52
C LYS A 526 13.36 -12.28 -15.63
N CYS A 527 13.83 -11.33 -16.44
CA CYS A 527 13.07 -10.12 -16.73
C CYS A 527 11.77 -10.46 -17.46
N ARG A 528 10.71 -9.75 -17.10
CA ARG A 528 9.44 -9.76 -17.81
C ARG A 528 9.29 -8.41 -18.52
N PRO A 529 8.76 -8.37 -19.74
CA PRO A 529 8.51 -7.11 -20.41
C PRO A 529 7.45 -6.29 -19.63
N PRO A 530 7.50 -4.95 -19.68
CA PRO A 530 6.43 -4.12 -19.16
C PRO A 530 5.15 -4.30 -19.98
N ALA A 531 4.00 -4.19 -19.35
CA ALA A 531 2.77 -3.92 -20.09
C ALA A 531 2.70 -2.41 -20.37
N ARG A 532 2.81 -2.05 -21.64
CA ARG A 532 2.77 -0.65 -22.08
C ARG A 532 1.36 -0.16 -22.40
N SER A 533 0.38 -1.05 -22.24
CA SER A 533 -1.04 -0.72 -22.35
C SER A 533 -1.89 -1.65 -21.49
N SER A 534 -3.10 -1.21 -21.14
CA SER A 534 -4.05 -2.04 -20.40
C SER A 534 -4.45 -3.32 -21.15
N ALA A 535 -4.38 -3.34 -22.48
CA ALA A 535 -4.64 -4.51 -23.30
C ALA A 535 -3.53 -5.58 -23.18
N GLU A 536 -2.28 -5.17 -22.96
CA GLU A 536 -1.13 -6.07 -22.79
C GLU A 536 -1.11 -6.72 -21.40
N SER A 537 -1.52 -5.99 -20.37
CA SER A 537 -1.64 -6.50 -18.99
C SER A 537 -2.64 -7.68 -18.87
N ASN A 538 -3.48 -7.86 -19.87
CA ASN A 538 -4.50 -8.91 -19.92
C ASN A 538 -4.00 -10.22 -20.56
N ARG A 539 -2.75 -10.28 -21.01
CA ARG A 539 -2.12 -11.47 -21.61
C ARG A 539 -1.18 -12.16 -20.63
#